data_9f6f08a91258ebb19060e91aefb1d8b8
#
_entry.id   9f6f08a91258ebb19060e91aefb1d8b8
#
_cell.length_a   1.000
_cell.length_b   1.000
_cell.length_c   1.000
_cell.angle_alpha   90.00
_cell.angle_beta   90.00
_cell.angle_gamma   90.00
#
_symmetry.space_group_name_H-M   'P 1'
#
loop_
_entity.id
_entity.type
_entity.pdbx_description
1 polymer ?
#
loop_
_entity_poly.entity_id
_entity_poly.type
_entity_poly.pdbx_seq_one_letter_code
_entity_poly.pdbx_strand_id
1 'polypeptide(L)'
;MKIVFFGTSRFSAEILAFLQTLPHEVVAIVTRTDKPQGRDLKCQGSPVKQKAQLICPNIPLLQPERASTDVFCESLKSFHADLFFVVAYGEILKDNILSLPSRACINIHTSLL
;
A
#
# COMPACT_ATOMS: atom_id res chain seq x y z
N MET A 1 1.97 -14.14 -8.92
CA MET A 1 1.98 -12.78 -9.50
C MET A 1 2.67 -11.81 -8.54
N LYS A 2 3.29 -10.82 -9.09
CA LYS A 2 3.93 -9.76 -8.28
C LYS A 2 2.91 -8.68 -7.98
N ILE A 3 2.76 -8.36 -6.70
CA ILE A 3 1.74 -7.44 -6.21
C ILE A 3 2.39 -6.25 -5.52
N VAL A 4 1.93 -5.04 -5.85
CA VAL A 4 2.19 -3.86 -5.03
C VAL A 4 0.91 -3.59 -4.24
N PHE A 5 1.03 -3.56 -2.93
CA PHE A 5 -0.08 -3.37 -2.02
C PHE A 5 -0.15 -1.92 -1.56
N PHE A 6 -1.33 -1.32 -1.70
CA PHE A 6 -1.59 0.05 -1.22
C PHE A 6 -2.61 -0.03 -0.10
N GLY A 7 -2.28 0.45 1.06
CA GLY A 7 -3.24 0.45 2.16
C GLY A 7 -2.74 1.23 3.36
N THR A 8 -3.65 1.62 4.22
CA THR A 8 -3.31 2.45 5.39
C THR A 8 -4.04 1.98 6.64
N SER A 9 -5.33 1.66 6.54
CA SER A 9 -6.19 1.38 7.66
C SER A 9 -5.89 0.05 8.35
N ARG A 10 -6.54 -0.16 9.51
CA ARG A 10 -6.43 -1.43 10.21
C ARG A 10 -6.99 -2.58 9.36
N PHE A 11 -8.07 -2.33 8.65
CA PHE A 11 -8.63 -3.32 7.73
C PHE A 11 -7.61 -3.68 6.65
N SER A 12 -6.91 -2.68 6.11
CA SER A 12 -5.87 -2.91 5.11
C SER A 12 -4.76 -3.79 5.66
N ALA A 13 -4.38 -3.57 6.93
CA ALA A 13 -3.35 -4.38 7.58
C ALA A 13 -3.76 -5.85 7.66
N GLU A 14 -5.03 -6.13 7.94
CA GLU A 14 -5.54 -7.50 7.97
C GLU A 14 -5.50 -8.15 6.58
N ILE A 15 -5.85 -7.38 5.55
CA ILE A 15 -5.78 -7.88 4.17
C ILE A 15 -4.33 -8.16 3.77
N LEU A 16 -3.40 -7.29 4.17
CA LEU A 16 -1.98 -7.54 3.90
C LEU A 16 -1.52 -8.85 4.52
N ALA A 17 -1.92 -9.10 5.77
CA ALA A 17 -1.58 -10.34 6.45
C ALA A 17 -2.14 -11.55 5.70
N PHE A 18 -3.38 -11.45 5.22
CA PHE A 18 -3.98 -12.50 4.44
C PHE A 18 -3.23 -12.76 3.14
N LEU A 19 -2.81 -11.71 2.44
CA LEU A 19 -2.06 -11.85 1.20
C LEU A 19 -0.76 -12.62 1.39
N GLN A 20 -0.15 -12.53 2.57
CA GLN A 20 1.09 -13.26 2.86
C GLN A 20 0.88 -14.77 2.90
N THR A 21 -0.36 -15.23 3.04
CA THR A 21 -0.67 -16.68 3.06
C THR A 21 -0.90 -17.24 1.66
N LEU A 22 -0.99 -16.39 0.64
CA LEU A 22 -1.27 -16.80 -0.72
C LEU A 22 0.03 -17.02 -1.50
N PRO A 23 -0.01 -17.83 -2.57
CA PRO A 23 1.19 -18.11 -3.37
C PRO A 23 1.54 -16.97 -4.35
N HIS A 24 1.34 -15.74 -3.94
CA HIS A 24 1.69 -14.56 -4.72
C HIS A 24 2.70 -13.75 -3.94
N GLU A 25 3.51 -12.98 -4.66
CA GLU A 25 4.59 -12.21 -4.04
C GLU A 25 4.21 -10.74 -3.92
N VAL A 26 4.16 -10.23 -2.69
CA VAL A 26 4.02 -8.79 -2.47
C VAL A 26 5.43 -8.20 -2.57
N VAL A 27 5.68 -7.41 -3.61
CA VAL A 27 7.01 -6.87 -3.90
C VAL A 27 7.23 -5.50 -3.30
N ALA A 28 6.18 -4.79 -2.95
CA ALA A 28 6.26 -3.48 -2.31
C ALA A 28 4.95 -3.17 -1.59
N ILE A 29 5.06 -2.38 -0.53
CA ILE A 29 3.92 -1.93 0.25
C ILE A 29 3.94 -0.41 0.25
N VAL A 30 2.82 0.21 -0.12
CA VAL A 30 2.65 1.66 -0.13
C VAL A 30 1.61 2.03 0.92
N THR A 31 1.97 2.90 1.82
CA THR A 31 1.06 3.37 2.86
C THR A 31 1.24 4.87 3.04
N ARG A 32 0.28 5.51 3.72
CA ARG A 32 0.34 6.95 3.95
C ARG A 32 1.47 7.29 4.91
N THR A 33 1.90 8.53 4.88
CA THR A 33 2.96 9.02 5.77
C THR A 33 2.53 8.93 7.22
N ASP A 34 3.52 8.85 8.13
CA ASP A 34 3.27 8.84 9.56
C ASP A 34 2.51 10.11 9.95
N LYS A 35 1.60 9.97 10.91
CA LYS A 35 0.77 11.09 11.37
C LYS A 35 0.84 11.23 12.87
N PRO A 36 0.73 12.47 13.40
CA PRO A 36 0.62 12.66 14.84
C PRO A 36 -0.62 11.95 15.37
N GLN A 37 -0.45 11.23 16.46
CA GLN A 37 -1.55 10.52 17.11
C GLN A 37 -1.41 10.61 18.62
N GLY A 38 -2.57 10.59 19.28
CA GLY A 38 -2.60 10.61 20.72
C GLY A 38 -2.30 11.98 21.30
N ARG A 39 -2.22 12.03 22.63
CA ARG A 39 -2.01 13.29 23.36
C ARG A 39 -0.62 13.86 23.14
N ASP A 40 0.34 12.99 22.93
CA ASP A 40 1.74 13.40 22.75
C ASP A 40 2.01 13.93 21.37
N LEU A 41 1.06 13.79 20.45
CA LEU A 41 1.19 14.19 19.05
C LEU A 41 2.43 13.59 18.40
N LYS A 42 2.86 12.43 18.87
CA LYS A 42 3.97 11.72 18.24
C LYS A 42 3.50 11.14 16.92
N CYS A 43 4.35 11.25 15.92
CA CYS A 43 4.07 10.65 14.63
C CYS A 43 4.14 9.14 14.75
N GLN A 44 3.08 8.46 14.32
CA GLN A 44 3.03 7.02 14.30
C GLN A 44 2.78 6.53 12.90
N GLY A 45 3.36 5.38 12.58
CA GLY A 45 3.11 4.72 11.32
C GLY A 45 1.69 4.22 11.25
N SER A 46 1.19 4.09 10.03
CA SER A 46 -0.14 3.54 9.78
C SER A 46 -0.24 2.11 10.32
N PRO A 47 -1.45 1.59 10.52
CA PRO A 47 -1.62 0.17 10.85
C PRO A 47 -0.93 -0.76 9.84
N VAL A 48 -0.95 -0.41 8.55
CA VAL A 48 -0.26 -1.20 7.53
C VAL A 48 1.25 -1.18 7.75
N LYS A 49 1.82 -0.01 8.04
CA LYS A 49 3.26 0.08 8.31
C LYS A 49 3.64 -0.78 9.51
N GLN A 50 2.87 -0.67 10.59
CA GLN A 50 3.14 -1.44 11.80
C GLN A 50 3.05 -2.95 11.54
N LYS A 51 2.02 -3.39 10.81
CA LYS A 51 1.84 -4.79 10.46
C LYS A 51 2.97 -5.27 9.56
N ALA A 52 3.35 -4.48 8.56
CA ALA A 52 4.41 -4.87 7.64
C ALA A 52 5.76 -5.05 8.35
N GLN A 53 6.07 -4.16 9.29
CA GLN A 53 7.30 -4.28 10.06
C GLN A 53 7.32 -5.54 10.93
N LEU A 54 6.15 -6.01 11.32
CA LEU A 54 6.03 -7.18 12.18
C LEU A 54 6.08 -8.49 11.39
N ILE A 55 5.39 -8.58 10.25
CA ILE A 55 5.22 -9.85 9.54
C ILE A 55 6.02 -9.96 8.24
N CYS A 56 6.42 -8.85 7.65
CA CYS A 56 7.18 -8.88 6.39
C CYS A 56 8.18 -7.72 6.33
N PRO A 57 9.14 -7.66 7.26
CA PRO A 57 10.05 -6.52 7.36
C PRO A 57 11.00 -6.37 6.18
N ASN A 58 11.13 -7.41 5.35
CA ASN A 58 12.03 -7.37 4.19
C ASN A 58 11.39 -6.79 2.93
N ILE A 59 10.08 -6.58 2.94
CA ILE A 59 9.40 -6.00 1.79
C ILE A 59 9.56 -4.49 1.84
N PRO A 60 9.98 -3.84 0.74
CA PRO A 60 10.10 -2.38 0.72
C PRO A 60 8.79 -1.69 1.09
N LEU A 61 8.89 -0.72 1.99
CA LEU A 61 7.75 0.09 2.43
C LEU A 61 7.93 1.51 1.92
N LEU A 62 6.96 2.00 1.18
CA LEU A 62 7.01 3.31 0.54
C LEU A 62 5.93 4.20 1.14
N GLN A 63 6.30 5.43 1.46
CA GLN A 63 5.39 6.39 2.11
C GLN A 63 5.42 7.73 1.39
N PRO A 64 4.96 7.79 0.13
CA PRO A 64 4.95 9.06 -0.59
C PRO A 64 3.92 10.00 0.01
N GLU A 65 4.22 11.30 0.03
CA GLU A 65 3.24 12.28 0.44
C GLU A 65 2.06 12.30 -0.51
N ARG A 66 2.35 12.17 -1.82
CA ARG A 66 1.34 12.03 -2.85
C ARG A 66 1.78 10.94 -3.81
N ALA A 67 0.91 9.95 -3.99
CA ALA A 67 1.25 8.78 -4.79
C ALA A 67 1.18 9.06 -6.29
N SER A 68 0.24 9.90 -6.73
CA SER A 68 0.01 10.11 -8.16
C SER A 68 0.93 11.16 -8.78
N THR A 69 2.22 11.13 -8.43
CA THR A 69 3.23 11.99 -9.03
C THR A 69 4.05 11.19 -10.04
N ASP A 70 4.65 11.91 -10.99
CA ASP A 70 5.50 11.25 -11.99
C ASP A 70 6.72 10.59 -11.33
N VAL A 71 7.26 11.21 -10.31
CA VAL A 71 8.43 10.66 -9.59
C VAL A 71 8.08 9.32 -8.96
N PHE A 72 6.94 9.25 -8.29
CA PHE A 72 6.53 8.00 -7.65
C PHE A 72 6.15 6.94 -8.67
N CYS A 73 5.54 7.33 -9.80
CA CYS A 73 5.26 6.41 -10.90
C CYS A 73 6.54 5.73 -11.36
N GLU A 74 7.62 6.49 -11.53
CA GLU A 74 8.89 5.90 -11.96
C GLU A 74 9.43 4.91 -10.94
N SER A 75 9.28 5.24 -9.64
CA SER A 75 9.69 4.32 -8.59
C SER A 75 8.92 3.00 -8.66
N LEU A 76 7.60 3.09 -8.92
CA LEU A 76 6.76 1.89 -8.97
C LEU A 76 7.06 1.01 -10.19
N LYS A 77 7.46 1.61 -11.30
CA LYS A 77 7.77 0.84 -12.51
C LYS A 77 8.87 -0.19 -12.27
N SER A 78 9.81 0.11 -11.39
CA SER A 78 10.94 -0.78 -11.13
C SER A 78 10.54 -2.11 -10.50
N PHE A 79 9.34 -2.18 -9.93
CA PHE A 79 8.88 -3.43 -9.30
C PHE A 79 8.27 -4.41 -10.30
N HIS A 80 7.95 -3.95 -11.52
CA HIS A 80 7.36 -4.80 -12.57
C HIS A 80 6.14 -5.58 -12.08
N ALA A 81 5.24 -4.87 -11.42
CA ALA A 81 4.08 -5.50 -10.79
C ALA A 81 3.06 -6.00 -11.81
N ASP A 82 2.47 -7.14 -11.53
CA ASP A 82 1.34 -7.66 -12.29
C ASP A 82 0.03 -7.07 -11.80
N LEU A 83 -0.08 -6.85 -10.49
CA LEU A 83 -1.28 -6.33 -9.85
C LEU A 83 -0.95 -5.21 -8.89
N PHE A 84 -1.82 -4.20 -8.86
CA PHE A 84 -1.89 -3.28 -7.74
C PHE A 84 -3.14 -3.64 -6.94
N PHE A 85 -2.98 -3.79 -5.65
CA PHE A 85 -4.05 -4.18 -4.75
C PHE A 85 -4.26 -3.02 -3.78
N VAL A 86 -5.34 -2.27 -3.97
CA VAL A 86 -5.60 -1.03 -3.23
C VAL A 86 -6.72 -1.27 -2.23
N VAL A 87 -6.43 -1.07 -0.95
CA VAL A 87 -7.39 -1.32 0.13
C VAL A 87 -7.35 -0.16 1.11
N ALA A 88 -8.33 0.72 1.07
CA ALA A 88 -8.44 1.84 2.01
C ALA A 88 -7.11 2.58 2.16
N TYR A 89 -6.55 3.04 1.05
CA TYR A 89 -5.25 3.71 1.04
C TYR A 89 -5.33 5.12 1.63
N GLY A 90 -6.40 5.85 1.34
CA GLY A 90 -6.59 7.20 1.89
C GLY A 90 -6.22 8.31 0.93
N GLU A 91 -5.93 7.99 -0.31
CA GLU A 91 -5.66 8.95 -1.37
C GLU A 91 -6.25 8.39 -2.66
N ILE A 92 -6.82 9.26 -3.49
CA ILE A 92 -7.35 8.84 -4.78
C ILE A 92 -6.17 8.67 -5.74
N LEU A 93 -6.03 7.47 -6.29
CA LEU A 93 -4.97 7.19 -7.25
C LEU A 93 -5.46 7.53 -8.65
N LYS A 94 -4.60 8.20 -9.40
CA LYS A 94 -4.94 8.65 -10.76
C LYS A 94 -4.49 7.62 -11.80
N ASP A 95 -4.90 7.83 -13.03
CA ASP A 95 -4.63 6.91 -14.12
C ASP A 95 -3.14 6.63 -14.33
N ASN A 96 -2.27 7.62 -14.06
CA ASN A 96 -0.84 7.42 -14.21
C ASN A 96 -0.30 6.30 -13.30
N ILE A 97 -0.94 6.09 -12.14
CA ILE A 97 -0.61 5.00 -11.24
C ILE A 97 -1.36 3.74 -11.63
N LEU A 98 -2.68 3.88 -11.86
CA LEU A 98 -3.56 2.73 -12.04
C LEU A 98 -3.27 1.94 -13.32
N SER A 99 -2.60 2.56 -14.28
CA SER A 99 -2.24 1.90 -15.53
C SER A 99 -0.90 1.17 -15.50
N LEU A 100 -0.16 1.27 -14.41
CA LEU A 100 1.18 0.68 -14.34
C LEU A 100 1.20 -0.85 -14.25
N PRO A 101 0.32 -1.52 -13.49
CA PRO A 101 0.41 -2.97 -13.40
C PRO A 101 0.08 -3.63 -14.74
N SER A 102 0.78 -4.73 -15.04
CA SER A 102 0.66 -5.37 -16.34
C SER A 102 -0.71 -6.06 -16.54
N ARG A 103 -1.37 -6.44 -15.44
CA ARG A 103 -2.63 -7.18 -15.55
C ARG A 103 -3.85 -6.40 -15.05
N ALA A 104 -3.81 -5.93 -13.80
CA ALA A 104 -4.99 -5.29 -13.23
C ALA A 104 -4.68 -4.47 -12.00
N CYS A 105 -5.59 -3.55 -11.70
CA CYS A 105 -5.61 -2.84 -10.44
C CYS A 105 -6.91 -3.22 -9.73
N ILE A 106 -6.78 -3.85 -8.56
CA ILE A 106 -7.93 -4.27 -7.77
C ILE A 106 -8.10 -3.29 -6.62
N ASN A 107 -9.29 -2.76 -6.50
CA ASN A 107 -9.59 -1.79 -5.45
C ASN A 107 -10.71 -2.34 -4.57
N ILE A 108 -10.41 -2.58 -3.30
CA ILE A 108 -11.39 -3.05 -2.35
C ILE A 108 -11.90 -1.86 -1.54
N HIS A 109 -13.19 -1.62 -1.63
CA HIS A 109 -13.84 -0.57 -0.89
C HIS A 109 -14.53 -1.16 0.34
N THR A 110 -14.25 -0.58 1.50
CA THR A 110 -15.02 -0.84 2.69
C THR A 110 -16.15 0.18 2.72
N SER A 111 -17.20 -0.04 1.97
CA SER A 111 -18.34 0.87 2.03
C SER A 111 -19.15 0.48 3.24
N LEU A 112 -18.91 1.16 4.26
CA LEU A 112 -19.77 1.04 5.42
C LEU A 112 -20.79 2.12 5.33
N LEU A 113 -21.33 1.83 4.84
CA LEU A 113 -22.04 2.70 4.91
C LEU A 113 -22.69 3.13 5.57
#